data_a3dc19c38a37fef62a242ae4ff782b49
#
_entry.id   a3dc19c38a37fef62a242ae4ff782b49
#
_cell.length_a   1.000
_cell.length_b   1.000
_cell.length_c   1.000
_cell.angle_alpha   90.00
_cell.angle_beta   90.00
_cell.angle_gamma   90.00
#
_symmetry.space_group_name_H-M   'P 1'
#
loop_
_entity.id
_entity.type
_entity.pdbx_description
1 polymer ?
#
loop_
_entity_poly.entity_id
_entity_poly.type
_entity_poly.pdbx_seq_one_letter_code
_entity_poly.pdbx_strand_id
1 'polypeptide(L)'
;NLTGLYIAEESSLKVLPGTPIWYEREPNSYSDFGGNYATTARNPITHDRQRRKGSVTDVEPSGGWNEDLTANNLPWLAQGFLFADAREKASTQPLNGTQRAITGVTATDDRYAAAAGMTMFVAGHLVLASGFTTAANNGLKQVSSSAAGYIAVAEALTDEATPPSAAMIRAVGFQFGSGTMSLDAAADNLQLLSSTTNMTTLGLSVGEWIIVGGDASATQFAATGNNAPFYARISAIASTGLTFDKTTGVQADEPGTGKTIRIFFPNRIVRNEEDCTLIKMRSYTMERQYGCGAGVVEADYVTGSVPNELTINIPTPGADAKVNIDVSFVGMGISEVSQAEGVLAGTRVSSLDEGFFSTGLNVYQNKIAIVDPTTLNPTALVSYLSEATITISNNIGGNKAIGSFGNWSANIGSFDVGGSSTGYWVLGQGATISRAIRNSTDATWHTILTKQNAAIVFDMPLIGLGNGSPAVEANSPVTIPLETIAAKSAAGYTLMTCFFPYVPTVVVAA
;
A
#
# COMPACT_ATOMS: atom_id res chain seq x y z
N ASN A 1 4.43 -22.34 19.80
CA ASN A 1 3.00 -22.36 19.50
C ASN A 1 2.83 -22.69 18.02
N LEU A 2 1.98 -23.66 17.72
CA LEU A 2 1.61 -24.04 16.36
C LEU A 2 0.24 -23.42 16.08
N THR A 3 0.23 -22.15 15.70
CA THR A 3 -0.98 -21.41 15.37
C THR A 3 -0.83 -20.77 14.01
N GLY A 4 -1.88 -20.85 13.19
CA GLY A 4 -1.98 -20.16 11.90
C GLY A 4 -3.11 -19.14 11.92
N LEU A 5 -2.96 -18.02 11.24
CA LEU A 5 -4.00 -17.03 11.03
C LEU A 5 -4.34 -16.96 9.55
N TYR A 6 -5.60 -17.09 9.22
CA TYR A 6 -6.12 -16.95 7.86
C TYR A 6 -7.27 -15.96 7.85
N ILE A 7 -7.43 -15.25 6.74
CA ILE A 7 -8.49 -14.29 6.55
C ILE A 7 -9.12 -14.50 5.16
N ALA A 8 -10.45 -14.52 5.10
CA ALA A 8 -11.19 -14.62 3.85
C ALA A 8 -12.20 -13.48 3.75
N GLU A 9 -12.30 -12.86 2.57
CA GLU A 9 -13.30 -11.83 2.29
C GLU A 9 -14.69 -12.49 2.17
N GLU A 10 -15.67 -11.90 2.81
CA GLU A 10 -17.07 -12.31 2.77
C GLU A 10 -17.78 -11.73 1.54
N SER A 11 -18.74 -12.49 1.00
CA SER A 11 -19.59 -12.01 -0.10
C SER A 11 -20.63 -11.00 0.36
N SER A 12 -21.01 -11.07 1.61
CA SER A 12 -21.82 -10.13 2.37
C SER A 12 -21.58 -10.37 3.86
N LEU A 13 -21.98 -9.43 4.71
CA LEU A 13 -21.74 -9.51 6.15
C LEU A 13 -22.10 -10.86 6.75
N LYS A 14 -21.15 -11.54 7.36
CA LYS A 14 -21.25 -12.92 7.94
C LYS A 14 -21.43 -14.06 6.91
N VAL A 15 -21.29 -13.80 5.63
CA VAL A 15 -21.52 -14.82 4.60
C VAL A 15 -20.26 -15.00 3.76
N LEU A 16 -19.62 -16.14 3.90
CA LEU A 16 -18.52 -16.55 3.04
C LEU A 16 -19.02 -16.87 1.61
N PRO A 17 -18.23 -16.64 0.57
CA PRO A 17 -18.54 -17.14 -0.77
C PRO A 17 -18.54 -18.67 -0.80
N GLY A 18 -19.18 -19.27 -1.80
CA GLY A 18 -19.28 -20.74 -1.92
C GLY A 18 -17.93 -21.45 -2.02
N THR A 19 -16.91 -20.76 -2.49
CA THR A 19 -15.51 -21.22 -2.54
C THR A 19 -14.61 -20.11 -1.98
N PRO A 20 -14.49 -19.98 -0.66
CA PRO A 20 -13.69 -18.92 -0.06
C PRO A 20 -12.20 -19.15 -0.32
N ILE A 21 -11.48 -18.03 -0.48
CA ILE A 21 -10.02 -18.02 -0.54
C ILE A 21 -9.53 -17.46 0.79
N TRP A 22 -8.78 -18.28 1.51
CA TRP A 22 -8.19 -17.95 2.80
C TRP A 22 -6.74 -17.53 2.59
N TYR A 23 -6.40 -16.29 2.92
CA TYR A 23 -5.05 -15.76 2.84
C TYR A 23 -4.37 -15.90 4.19
N GLU A 24 -3.24 -16.59 4.23
CA GLU A 24 -2.42 -16.72 5.42
C GLU A 24 -1.81 -15.38 5.82
N ARG A 25 -1.79 -15.12 7.13
CA ARG A 25 -1.14 -13.96 7.75
C ARG A 25 -0.06 -14.44 8.69
N GLU A 26 0.97 -13.61 8.89
CA GLU A 26 2.13 -13.92 9.72
C GLU A 26 2.19 -12.97 10.92
N PRO A 27 1.29 -13.14 11.91
CA PRO A 27 1.24 -12.24 13.06
C PRO A 27 2.48 -12.41 13.96
N ASN A 28 3.08 -11.28 14.33
CA ASN A 28 4.06 -11.22 15.43
C ASN A 28 3.37 -11.40 16.78
N SER A 29 2.18 -10.84 16.91
CA SER A 29 1.34 -10.94 18.10
C SER A 29 -0.13 -10.70 17.77
N TYR A 30 -1.00 -11.24 18.61
CA TYR A 30 -2.43 -10.92 18.58
C TYR A 30 -2.70 -9.81 19.59
N SER A 31 -3.32 -8.71 19.17
CA SER A 31 -3.72 -7.63 20.07
C SER A 31 -5.07 -7.92 20.74
N ASP A 32 -6.02 -8.44 19.96
CA ASP A 32 -7.36 -8.79 20.45
C ASP A 32 -8.01 -9.73 19.45
N PHE A 33 -8.12 -11.01 19.76
CA PHE A 33 -8.70 -12.00 18.87
C PHE A 33 -9.63 -12.94 19.62
N GLY A 34 -10.91 -12.90 19.27
CA GLY A 34 -11.95 -13.73 19.88
C GLY A 34 -13.15 -12.90 20.31
N GLY A 35 -13.75 -13.23 21.43
CA GLY A 35 -14.91 -12.53 21.97
C GLY A 35 -14.84 -12.34 23.46
N ASN A 36 -15.16 -11.15 23.90
CA ASN A 36 -15.36 -10.85 25.32
C ASN A 36 -16.79 -11.19 25.72
N TYR A 37 -16.95 -12.23 26.54
CA TYR A 37 -18.27 -12.66 27.03
C TYR A 37 -18.70 -11.84 28.25
N ALA A 38 -19.81 -11.13 28.11
CA ALA A 38 -20.46 -10.49 29.25
C ALA A 38 -21.28 -11.51 30.05
N THR A 39 -21.10 -11.53 31.35
CA THR A 39 -21.86 -12.44 32.22
C THR A 39 -22.59 -11.64 33.30
N THR A 40 -23.82 -11.99 33.56
CA THR A 40 -24.64 -11.36 34.60
C THR A 40 -25.26 -12.42 35.48
N ALA A 41 -25.15 -12.24 36.80
CA ALA A 41 -25.78 -13.09 37.79
C ALA A 41 -27.07 -12.46 38.32
N ARG A 42 -28.09 -13.26 38.58
CA ARG A 42 -29.27 -12.79 39.29
C ARG A 42 -28.86 -12.42 40.74
N ASN A 43 -29.37 -11.30 41.20
CA ASN A 43 -29.14 -10.83 42.57
C ASN A 43 -30.45 -10.72 43.35
N PRO A 44 -31.17 -11.85 43.61
CA PRO A 44 -32.43 -11.83 44.36
C PRO A 44 -32.16 -11.57 45.85
N ILE A 45 -33.10 -10.91 46.51
CA ILE A 45 -33.11 -10.80 47.95
C ILE A 45 -33.52 -12.15 48.50
N THR A 46 -32.60 -12.84 49.17
CA THR A 46 -32.79 -14.17 49.72
C THR A 46 -32.25 -14.27 51.16
N HIS A 47 -32.73 -15.25 51.91
CA HIS A 47 -32.25 -15.46 53.28
C HIS A 47 -30.84 -16.03 53.39
N ASP A 48 -30.31 -16.63 52.30
CA ASP A 48 -29.06 -17.40 52.30
C ASP A 48 -27.81 -16.54 52.08
N ARG A 49 -27.93 -15.26 51.74
CA ARG A 49 -26.82 -14.30 51.42
C ARG A 49 -25.80 -14.79 50.38
N GLN A 50 -26.15 -15.79 49.57
CA GLN A 50 -25.25 -16.37 48.56
C GLN A 50 -25.54 -15.83 47.18
N ARG A 51 -24.48 -15.59 46.39
CA ARG A 51 -24.59 -15.21 44.97
C ARG A 51 -25.09 -16.38 44.15
N ARG A 52 -25.94 -16.08 43.18
CA ARG A 52 -26.37 -17.03 42.13
C ARG A 52 -25.33 -17.11 41.02
N LYS A 53 -25.29 -18.25 40.32
CA LYS A 53 -24.41 -18.44 39.13
C LYS A 53 -24.75 -17.42 38.07
N GLY A 54 -23.73 -16.79 37.48
CA GLY A 54 -23.85 -15.93 36.30
C GLY A 54 -24.18 -16.72 35.04
N SER A 55 -24.88 -16.09 34.14
CA SER A 55 -25.12 -16.57 32.78
C SER A 55 -24.52 -15.59 31.79
N VAL A 56 -24.04 -16.09 30.67
CA VAL A 56 -23.58 -15.26 29.56
C VAL A 56 -24.77 -14.51 28.98
N THR A 57 -24.63 -13.21 28.80
CA THR A 57 -25.67 -12.33 28.29
C THR A 57 -25.37 -11.74 26.94
N ASP A 58 -24.08 -11.62 26.60
CA ASP A 58 -23.64 -11.03 25.33
C ASP A 58 -22.20 -11.40 25.03
N VAL A 59 -21.77 -11.13 23.79
CA VAL A 59 -20.38 -11.24 23.33
C VAL A 59 -19.99 -10.01 22.51
N GLU A 60 -18.76 -9.57 22.65
CA GLU A 60 -18.14 -8.54 21.82
C GLU A 60 -17.01 -9.19 21.02
N PRO A 61 -17.29 -9.55 19.74
CA PRO A 61 -16.28 -10.13 18.88
C PRO A 61 -15.32 -9.06 18.36
N SER A 62 -14.04 -9.40 18.36
CA SER A 62 -12.99 -8.55 17.83
C SER A 62 -11.88 -9.40 17.22
N GLY A 63 -11.06 -8.78 16.38
CA GLY A 63 -9.88 -9.40 15.84
C GLY A 63 -8.81 -8.36 15.57
N GLY A 64 -7.59 -8.63 16.01
CA GLY A 64 -6.48 -7.73 15.78
C GLY A 64 -5.15 -8.48 15.90
N TRP A 65 -4.19 -8.00 15.16
CA TRP A 65 -2.82 -8.51 15.22
C TRP A 65 -1.80 -7.45 14.78
N ASN A 66 -0.55 -7.70 15.15
CA ASN A 66 0.62 -6.99 14.63
C ASN A 66 1.35 -7.92 13.67
N GLU A 67 1.81 -7.40 12.54
CA GLU A 67 2.70 -8.12 11.61
C GLU A 67 3.74 -7.18 10.98
N ASP A 68 4.86 -7.74 10.52
CA ASP A 68 5.88 -6.98 9.82
C ASP A 68 5.35 -6.54 8.44
N LEU A 69 5.66 -5.30 8.03
CA LEU A 69 5.25 -4.82 6.72
C LEU A 69 6.11 -5.43 5.62
N THR A 70 5.45 -6.11 4.67
CA THR A 70 6.06 -6.65 3.45
C THR A 70 5.46 -6.01 2.19
N ALA A 71 6.01 -6.31 1.02
CA ALA A 71 5.50 -5.74 -0.23
C ALA A 71 4.09 -6.21 -0.60
N ASN A 72 3.71 -7.42 -0.18
CA ASN A 72 2.47 -8.07 -0.62
C ASN A 72 1.39 -8.18 0.47
N ASN A 73 1.71 -7.97 1.75
CA ASN A 73 0.71 -8.12 2.80
C ASN A 73 -0.25 -6.93 2.93
N LEU A 74 0.21 -5.71 2.66
CA LEU A 74 -0.60 -4.51 2.79
C LEU A 74 -1.58 -4.23 1.63
N PRO A 75 -1.26 -4.49 0.33
CA PRO A 75 -2.12 -4.06 -0.78
C PRO A 75 -3.56 -4.57 -0.71
N TRP A 76 -3.76 -5.78 -0.20
CA TRP A 76 -5.09 -6.36 -0.02
C TRP A 76 -5.81 -5.80 1.20
N LEU A 77 -5.11 -5.66 2.32
CA LEU A 77 -5.66 -5.03 3.53
C LEU A 77 -6.05 -3.56 3.31
N ALA A 78 -5.24 -2.82 2.55
CA ALA A 78 -5.50 -1.42 2.25
C ALA A 78 -6.88 -1.21 1.62
N GLN A 79 -7.35 -2.13 0.76
CA GLN A 79 -8.68 -2.05 0.18
C GLN A 79 -9.78 -2.13 1.25
N GLY A 80 -9.57 -2.98 2.25
CA GLY A 80 -10.49 -3.11 3.39
C GLY A 80 -10.51 -1.85 4.27
N PHE A 81 -9.35 -1.33 4.65
CA PHE A 81 -9.27 -0.18 5.54
C PHE A 81 -9.60 1.16 4.87
N LEU A 82 -9.41 1.30 3.56
CA LEU A 82 -9.77 2.49 2.79
C LEU A 82 -11.18 2.41 2.20
N PHE A 83 -11.90 1.31 2.41
CA PHE A 83 -13.22 1.03 1.82
C PHE A 83 -13.28 1.33 0.32
N ALA A 84 -12.25 0.93 -0.40
CA ALA A 84 -12.10 1.21 -1.82
C ALA A 84 -11.58 -0.01 -2.58
N ASP A 85 -11.96 -0.13 -3.84
CA ASP A 85 -11.28 -1.06 -4.74
C ASP A 85 -9.91 -0.52 -5.10
N ALA A 86 -8.94 -1.41 -5.25
CA ALA A 86 -7.68 -1.05 -5.86
C ALA A 86 -7.94 -0.50 -7.26
N ARG A 87 -7.47 0.69 -7.53
CA ARG A 87 -7.49 1.24 -8.87
C ARG A 87 -6.43 0.53 -9.69
N GLU A 88 -6.86 -0.54 -10.33
CA GLU A 88 -6.10 -1.16 -11.38
C GLU A 88 -6.38 -0.38 -12.67
N LYS A 89 -5.36 -0.12 -13.46
CA LYS A 89 -5.52 0.62 -14.72
C LYS A 89 -6.38 -0.19 -15.68
N ALA A 90 -7.37 0.41 -16.36
CA ALA A 90 -8.43 -0.30 -17.08
C ALA A 90 -7.90 -1.27 -18.16
N SER A 91 -8.59 -2.37 -18.41
CA SER A 91 -8.16 -3.48 -19.27
C SER A 91 -7.84 -3.10 -20.73
N THR A 92 -8.30 -1.95 -21.18
CA THR A 92 -7.95 -1.35 -22.48
C THR A 92 -6.66 -0.53 -22.44
N GLN A 93 -6.14 -0.28 -21.24
CA GLN A 93 -4.93 0.48 -20.99
C GLN A 93 -3.87 -0.52 -20.49
N PRO A 94 -2.80 -0.78 -21.19
CA PRO A 94 -1.90 -1.90 -20.92
C PRO A 94 -1.05 -1.79 -19.66
N LEU A 95 -1.30 -0.82 -18.82
CA LEU A 95 -0.46 -0.48 -17.69
C LEU A 95 -1.01 -0.87 -16.32
N ASN A 96 -2.02 -1.67 -16.34
CA ASN A 96 -2.77 -1.96 -15.15
C ASN A 96 -2.23 -2.93 -14.19
N GLY A 97 -0.96 -3.08 -14.04
CA GLY A 97 -0.49 -4.18 -13.24
C GLY A 97 -1.00 -5.54 -13.74
N THR A 98 -1.54 -5.59 -14.96
CA THR A 98 -2.13 -6.78 -15.53
C THR A 98 -1.03 -7.79 -15.75
N GLN A 99 -1.11 -8.85 -14.97
CA GLN A 99 -0.25 -10.00 -15.13
C GLN A 99 -0.79 -10.86 -16.26
N ARG A 100 0.14 -11.44 -17.04
CA ARG A 100 -0.19 -12.48 -18.00
C ARG A 100 0.68 -13.69 -17.73
N ALA A 101 0.02 -14.83 -17.51
CA ALA A 101 0.70 -16.11 -17.44
C ALA A 101 1.29 -16.43 -18.82
N ILE A 102 2.53 -16.89 -18.84
CA ILE A 102 3.25 -17.20 -20.06
C ILE A 102 3.24 -18.71 -20.28
N THR A 103 2.89 -19.11 -21.50
CA THR A 103 2.79 -20.51 -21.90
C THR A 103 4.02 -21.01 -22.67
N GLY A 104 4.89 -20.12 -23.11
CA GLY A 104 6.14 -20.45 -23.81
C GLY A 104 7.01 -19.23 -24.04
N VAL A 105 8.31 -19.47 -24.18
CA VAL A 105 9.30 -18.45 -24.58
C VAL A 105 10.05 -18.95 -25.79
N THR A 106 10.23 -18.09 -26.80
CA THR A 106 10.94 -18.41 -28.04
C THR A 106 12.07 -17.43 -28.28
N ALA A 107 13.30 -17.93 -28.36
CA ALA A 107 14.51 -17.14 -28.55
C ALA A 107 14.63 -16.56 -29.99
N THR A 108 14.13 -17.27 -31.00
CA THR A 108 14.29 -16.86 -32.40
C THR A 108 13.73 -15.47 -32.69
N ASP A 109 12.63 -15.11 -32.03
CA ASP A 109 11.94 -13.84 -32.21
C ASP A 109 11.81 -13.04 -30.90
N ASP A 110 12.53 -13.45 -29.85
CA ASP A 110 12.50 -12.89 -28.50
C ASP A 110 11.06 -12.69 -27.98
N ARG A 111 10.27 -13.77 -27.99
CA ARG A 111 8.83 -13.72 -27.68
C ARG A 111 8.46 -14.43 -26.41
N TYR A 112 7.53 -13.79 -25.67
CA TYR A 112 6.72 -14.43 -24.65
C TYR A 112 5.34 -14.73 -25.21
N ALA A 113 4.96 -16.01 -25.23
CA ALA A 113 3.66 -16.46 -25.70
C ALA A 113 2.67 -16.64 -24.53
N ALA A 114 1.41 -16.30 -24.76
CA ALA A 114 0.32 -16.51 -23.84
C ALA A 114 -0.94 -16.94 -24.58
N ALA A 115 -1.91 -17.49 -23.84
CA ALA A 115 -3.16 -17.97 -24.45
C ALA A 115 -3.96 -16.84 -25.14
N ALA A 116 -3.96 -15.64 -24.58
CA ALA A 116 -4.64 -14.46 -25.11
C ALA A 116 -4.25 -13.18 -24.38
N GLY A 117 -4.74 -12.03 -24.86
CA GLY A 117 -4.69 -10.76 -24.14
C GLY A 117 -3.37 -10.02 -24.22
N MET A 118 -2.52 -10.37 -25.17
CA MET A 118 -1.20 -9.73 -25.31
C MET A 118 -1.23 -8.41 -26.08
N THR A 119 -2.30 -8.11 -26.82
CA THR A 119 -2.47 -6.85 -27.57
C THR A 119 -2.58 -5.61 -26.68
N MET A 120 -2.79 -5.79 -25.37
CA MET A 120 -2.77 -4.69 -24.42
C MET A 120 -1.38 -4.08 -24.22
N PHE A 121 -0.33 -4.84 -24.48
CA PHE A 121 1.04 -4.34 -24.43
C PHE A 121 1.37 -3.70 -25.79
N VAL A 122 1.86 -2.48 -25.78
CA VAL A 122 2.30 -1.78 -26.98
C VAL A 122 3.82 -1.54 -26.93
N ALA A 123 4.41 -1.27 -28.08
CA ALA A 123 5.82 -0.94 -28.17
C ALA A 123 6.18 0.21 -27.22
N GLY A 124 7.26 0.05 -26.47
CA GLY A 124 7.69 0.97 -25.41
C GLY A 124 7.26 0.57 -24.01
N HIS A 125 6.26 -0.29 -23.82
CA HIS A 125 5.95 -0.79 -22.48
C HIS A 125 7.14 -1.53 -21.88
N LEU A 126 7.37 -1.28 -20.58
CA LEU A 126 8.29 -2.04 -19.76
C LEU A 126 7.50 -3.09 -19.00
N VAL A 127 7.92 -4.33 -19.13
CA VAL A 127 7.33 -5.47 -18.42
C VAL A 127 8.36 -6.12 -17.52
N LEU A 128 7.94 -6.47 -16.30
CA LEU A 128 8.72 -7.31 -15.40
C LEU A 128 8.32 -8.77 -15.67
N ALA A 129 9.27 -9.54 -16.14
CA ALA A 129 9.15 -10.98 -16.35
C ALA A 129 9.68 -11.71 -15.12
N SER A 130 8.96 -12.69 -14.60
CA SER A 130 9.30 -13.42 -13.38
C SER A 130 8.77 -14.86 -13.40
N GLY A 131 9.36 -15.72 -12.56
CA GLY A 131 8.92 -17.11 -12.40
C GLY A 131 9.42 -18.07 -13.47
N PHE A 132 10.32 -17.65 -14.36
CA PHE A 132 10.95 -18.51 -15.35
C PHE A 132 12.12 -19.28 -14.77
N THR A 133 12.31 -20.53 -15.19
CA THR A 133 13.45 -21.36 -14.82
C THR A 133 14.74 -20.80 -15.41
N THR A 134 14.66 -20.30 -16.65
CA THR A 134 15.81 -19.71 -17.34
C THR A 134 16.02 -18.27 -16.90
N ALA A 135 17.17 -17.97 -16.30
CA ALA A 135 17.47 -16.65 -15.75
C ALA A 135 17.36 -15.52 -16.77
N ALA A 136 17.75 -15.74 -18.02
CA ALA A 136 17.67 -14.76 -19.11
C ALA A 136 16.23 -14.32 -19.42
N ASN A 137 15.24 -15.16 -19.12
CA ASN A 137 13.84 -14.87 -19.35
C ASN A 137 13.20 -14.05 -18.21
N ASN A 138 13.90 -13.85 -17.10
CA ASN A 138 13.44 -13.02 -15.98
C ASN A 138 13.96 -11.58 -16.10
N GLY A 139 13.36 -10.67 -15.31
CA GLY A 139 13.78 -9.27 -15.18
C GLY A 139 13.00 -8.30 -16.05
N LEU A 140 13.48 -7.07 -16.11
CA LEU A 140 12.85 -6.00 -16.87
C LEU A 140 13.08 -6.18 -18.36
N LYS A 141 12.01 -6.13 -19.17
CA LYS A 141 12.04 -6.25 -20.62
C LYS A 141 11.26 -5.12 -21.26
N GLN A 142 11.71 -4.68 -22.44
CA GLN A 142 11.00 -3.66 -23.23
C GLN A 142 10.23 -4.33 -24.35
N VAL A 143 8.92 -4.07 -24.43
CA VAL A 143 8.08 -4.55 -25.53
C VAL A 143 8.45 -3.83 -26.81
N SER A 144 8.82 -4.58 -27.84
CA SER A 144 9.09 -4.11 -29.21
C SER A 144 7.85 -4.19 -30.10
N SER A 145 7.04 -5.24 -29.91
CA SER A 145 5.78 -5.45 -30.63
C SER A 145 4.85 -6.40 -29.87
N SER A 146 3.59 -6.42 -30.25
CA SER A 146 2.60 -7.34 -29.69
C SER A 146 1.61 -7.85 -30.72
N ALA A 147 1.09 -9.05 -30.47
CA ALA A 147 -0.02 -9.68 -31.19
C ALA A 147 -0.93 -10.38 -30.18
N ALA A 148 -2.05 -10.97 -30.64
CA ALA A 148 -3.05 -11.55 -29.74
C ALA A 148 -2.48 -12.62 -28.77
N GLY A 149 -1.52 -13.41 -29.22
CA GLY A 149 -0.96 -14.53 -28.46
C GLY A 149 0.48 -14.34 -27.98
N TYR A 150 1.12 -13.20 -28.23
CA TYR A 150 2.49 -12.95 -27.82
C TYR A 150 2.87 -11.48 -27.72
N ILE A 151 3.94 -11.20 -26.99
CA ILE A 151 4.75 -9.99 -27.14
C ILE A 151 6.15 -10.36 -27.60
N ALA A 152 6.77 -9.52 -28.42
CA ALA A 152 8.20 -9.54 -28.63
C ALA A 152 8.88 -8.46 -27.80
N VAL A 153 10.09 -8.72 -27.33
CA VAL A 153 10.86 -7.79 -26.50
C VAL A 153 12.18 -7.42 -27.17
N ALA A 154 12.84 -6.38 -26.69
CA ALA A 154 14.09 -5.91 -27.23
C ALA A 154 15.30 -6.70 -26.68
N GLU A 155 15.16 -7.31 -25.52
CA GLU A 155 16.20 -8.10 -24.87
C GLU A 155 16.15 -9.55 -25.36
N ALA A 156 17.35 -10.14 -25.51
CA ALA A 156 17.48 -11.53 -25.93
C ALA A 156 16.87 -12.50 -24.89
N LEU A 157 16.11 -13.46 -25.39
CA LEU A 157 15.51 -14.53 -24.60
C LEU A 157 16.16 -15.88 -24.89
N THR A 158 15.83 -16.86 -24.09
CA THR A 158 16.22 -18.26 -24.27
C THR A 158 14.98 -19.13 -24.36
N ASP A 159 15.00 -20.12 -25.26
CA ASP A 159 13.85 -21.03 -25.43
C ASP A 159 13.46 -21.71 -24.12
N GLU A 160 12.16 -21.63 -23.80
CA GLU A 160 11.55 -22.30 -22.66
C GLU A 160 10.11 -22.69 -23.06
N ALA A 161 9.99 -23.86 -23.68
CA ALA A 161 8.74 -24.30 -24.30
C ALA A 161 7.62 -24.56 -23.28
N THR A 162 7.97 -24.89 -22.04
CA THR A 162 7.02 -25.13 -20.96
C THR A 162 7.52 -24.45 -19.68
N PRO A 163 7.33 -23.13 -19.57
CA PRO A 163 7.72 -22.42 -18.35
C PRO A 163 6.86 -22.87 -17.16
N PRO A 164 7.36 -22.68 -15.91
CA PRO A 164 6.58 -22.97 -14.71
C PRO A 164 5.24 -22.23 -14.69
N SER A 165 4.26 -22.78 -13.99
CA SER A 165 2.93 -22.14 -13.85
C SER A 165 2.96 -20.76 -13.18
N ALA A 166 4.04 -20.44 -12.45
CA ALA A 166 4.31 -19.14 -11.86
C ALA A 166 4.92 -18.13 -12.85
N ALA A 167 5.30 -18.56 -14.07
CA ALA A 167 5.90 -17.68 -15.06
C ALA A 167 4.89 -16.66 -15.57
N MET A 168 5.23 -15.39 -15.41
CA MET A 168 4.35 -14.27 -15.75
C MET A 168 5.12 -13.04 -16.21
N ILE A 169 4.41 -12.18 -16.94
CA ILE A 169 4.86 -10.80 -17.21
C ILE A 169 3.85 -9.82 -16.63
N ARG A 170 4.36 -8.68 -16.18
CA ARG A 170 3.56 -7.58 -15.61
C ARG A 170 4.07 -6.26 -16.17
N ALA A 171 3.15 -5.39 -16.62
CA ALA A 171 3.52 -4.04 -17.01
C ALA A 171 3.93 -3.23 -15.77
N VAL A 172 5.08 -2.55 -15.84
CA VAL A 172 5.67 -1.78 -14.73
C VAL A 172 6.09 -0.38 -15.14
N GLY A 173 6.10 -0.06 -16.43
CA GLY A 173 6.58 1.22 -16.90
C GLY A 173 6.45 1.41 -18.41
N PHE A 174 7.01 2.52 -18.87
CA PHE A 174 7.08 2.85 -20.28
C PHE A 174 8.43 3.49 -20.61
N GLN A 175 9.02 3.11 -21.74
CA GLN A 175 10.22 3.72 -22.30
C GLN A 175 9.86 4.52 -23.54
N PHE A 176 10.26 5.77 -23.56
CA PHE A 176 10.02 6.68 -24.67
C PHE A 176 11.12 6.59 -25.73
N GLY A 177 10.79 7.07 -26.93
CA GLY A 177 11.75 7.17 -28.02
C GLY A 177 12.93 8.09 -27.68
N SER A 178 14.07 7.89 -28.35
CA SER A 178 15.26 8.69 -28.11
C SER A 178 15.02 10.18 -28.42
N GLY A 179 15.30 11.03 -27.44
CA GLY A 179 15.16 12.49 -27.58
C GLY A 179 13.72 13.01 -27.71
N THR A 180 12.72 12.16 -27.42
CA THR A 180 11.29 12.56 -27.52
C THR A 180 10.73 13.14 -26.24
N MET A 181 11.48 13.09 -25.14
CA MET A 181 11.05 13.57 -23.84
C MET A 181 11.89 14.78 -23.41
N SER A 182 11.22 15.72 -22.73
CA SER A 182 11.88 16.85 -22.07
C SER A 182 11.28 17.12 -20.70
N LEU A 183 12.09 17.69 -19.81
CA LEU A 183 11.62 18.30 -18.56
C LEU A 183 11.57 19.81 -18.78
N ASP A 184 10.46 20.41 -18.40
CA ASP A 184 10.26 21.86 -18.31
C ASP A 184 9.97 22.19 -16.85
N ALA A 185 10.93 22.81 -16.20
CA ALA A 185 10.87 23.20 -14.79
C ALA A 185 10.45 24.67 -14.62
N ALA A 186 9.80 25.27 -15.60
CA ALA A 186 9.37 26.67 -15.56
C ALA A 186 8.47 26.94 -14.34
N ALA A 187 8.80 27.99 -13.68
CA ALA A 187 8.34 28.69 -12.49
C ALA A 187 7.32 28.04 -11.54
N ASP A 188 6.27 27.36 -12.00
CA ASP A 188 5.16 26.94 -11.11
C ASP A 188 4.74 25.49 -11.25
N ASN A 189 5.20 24.76 -12.29
CA ASN A 189 4.81 23.37 -12.54
C ASN A 189 5.89 22.64 -13.33
N LEU A 190 6.44 21.58 -12.75
CA LEU A 190 7.31 20.68 -13.50
C LEU A 190 6.46 19.89 -14.49
N GLN A 191 6.87 19.92 -15.75
CA GLN A 191 6.23 19.16 -16.81
C GLN A 191 7.19 18.15 -17.42
N LEU A 192 6.72 16.92 -17.59
CA LEU A 192 7.37 15.92 -18.40
C LEU A 192 6.67 15.89 -19.75
N LEU A 193 7.28 16.48 -20.75
CA LEU A 193 6.70 16.67 -22.08
C LEU A 193 7.14 15.59 -23.06
N SER A 194 6.25 15.17 -23.93
CA SER A 194 6.51 14.23 -25.02
C SER A 194 6.17 14.85 -26.37
N SER A 195 7.09 14.70 -27.31
CA SER A 195 6.87 15.12 -28.70
C SER A 195 6.15 14.10 -29.60
N THR A 196 6.05 12.83 -29.13
CA THR A 196 5.55 11.73 -29.95
C THR A 196 4.49 10.87 -29.28
N THR A 197 4.54 10.74 -27.96
CA THR A 197 3.64 9.84 -27.22
C THR A 197 2.49 10.64 -26.61
N ASN A 198 1.27 10.16 -26.82
CA ASN A 198 0.09 10.71 -26.17
C ASN A 198 0.03 10.18 -24.72
N MET A 199 0.28 11.04 -23.74
CA MET A 199 0.33 10.66 -22.32
C MET A 199 -1.02 10.20 -21.75
N THR A 200 -2.14 10.63 -22.35
CA THR A 200 -3.48 10.19 -21.91
C THR A 200 -3.74 8.70 -22.19
N THR A 201 -2.95 8.09 -23.09
CA THR A 201 -3.07 6.66 -23.42
C THR A 201 -2.27 5.75 -22.49
N LEU A 202 -1.46 6.29 -21.61
CA LEU A 202 -0.64 5.52 -20.69
C LEU A 202 -1.41 4.99 -19.47
N GLY A 203 -2.69 5.32 -19.32
CA GLY A 203 -3.51 4.85 -18.20
C GLY A 203 -3.14 5.41 -16.83
N LEU A 204 -2.41 6.52 -16.80
CA LEU A 204 -2.05 7.22 -15.58
C LEU A 204 -3.25 8.00 -15.02
N SER A 205 -3.22 8.29 -13.71
CA SER A 205 -4.28 9.03 -13.03
C SER A 205 -3.72 10.23 -12.28
N VAL A 206 -4.52 11.28 -12.18
CA VAL A 206 -4.18 12.45 -11.35
C VAL A 206 -4.09 12.03 -9.88
N GLY A 207 -3.07 12.51 -9.20
CA GLY A 207 -2.70 12.14 -7.83
C GLY A 207 -1.71 10.97 -7.75
N GLU A 208 -1.58 10.18 -8.80
CA GLU A 208 -0.66 9.04 -8.86
C GLU A 208 0.80 9.48 -8.76
N TRP A 209 1.57 8.73 -7.98
CA TRP A 209 3.02 8.85 -7.96
C TRP A 209 3.63 7.96 -9.04
N ILE A 210 4.63 8.48 -9.74
CA ILE A 210 5.45 7.73 -10.70
C ILE A 210 6.93 7.95 -10.39
N ILE A 211 7.77 7.07 -10.95
CA ILE A 211 9.22 7.25 -10.95
C ILE A 211 9.63 7.66 -12.36
N VAL A 212 10.37 8.75 -12.47
CA VAL A 212 10.91 9.25 -13.75
C VAL A 212 12.41 8.97 -13.80
N GLY A 213 12.85 8.24 -14.81
CA GLY A 213 14.23 7.80 -15.00
C GLY A 213 14.43 6.30 -14.78
N GLY A 214 15.45 5.73 -15.39
CA GLY A 214 15.87 4.33 -15.24
C GLY A 214 17.30 4.21 -14.71
N ASP A 215 17.81 2.99 -14.56
CA ASP A 215 19.13 2.72 -13.99
C ASP A 215 20.30 3.16 -14.88
N ALA A 216 20.13 3.11 -16.19
CA ALA A 216 21.20 3.46 -17.12
C ALA A 216 21.17 4.97 -17.44
N SER A 217 22.36 5.57 -17.59
CA SER A 217 22.48 6.98 -17.95
C SER A 217 21.78 7.34 -19.29
N ALA A 218 21.56 6.38 -20.17
CA ALA A 218 20.79 6.55 -21.40
C ALA A 218 19.28 6.61 -21.16
N THR A 219 18.78 6.13 -20.01
CA THR A 219 17.36 6.00 -19.71
C THR A 219 16.87 7.03 -18.67
N GLN A 220 17.72 7.96 -18.30
CA GLN A 220 17.43 9.05 -17.36
C GLN A 220 17.95 10.39 -17.93
N PHE A 221 17.45 11.49 -17.39
CA PHE A 221 17.95 12.83 -17.69
C PHE A 221 19.39 12.99 -17.21
N ALA A 222 20.13 13.93 -17.79
CA ALA A 222 21.56 14.11 -17.54
C ALA A 222 21.91 15.27 -16.61
N ALA A 223 21.02 16.28 -16.52
CA ALA A 223 21.28 17.47 -15.71
C ALA A 223 21.36 17.11 -14.21
N THR A 224 22.15 17.89 -13.47
CA THR A 224 22.25 17.74 -12.00
C THR A 224 20.87 17.90 -11.37
N GLY A 225 20.47 16.93 -10.54
CA GLY A 225 19.12 16.83 -9.97
C GLY A 225 18.16 15.98 -10.80
N ASN A 226 18.37 15.88 -12.14
CA ASN A 226 17.56 15.07 -13.03
C ASN A 226 18.22 13.73 -13.38
N ASN A 227 19.53 13.60 -13.17
CA ASN A 227 20.38 12.48 -13.57
C ASN A 227 20.27 11.22 -12.69
N ALA A 228 19.38 11.25 -11.72
CA ALA A 228 18.95 10.06 -10.96
C ALA A 228 17.44 9.94 -11.07
N PRO A 229 16.88 8.72 -11.10
CA PRO A 229 15.44 8.55 -11.03
C PRO A 229 14.86 9.27 -9.80
N PHE A 230 13.71 9.89 -9.96
CA PHE A 230 13.02 10.60 -8.90
C PHE A 230 11.53 10.26 -8.89
N TYR A 231 10.91 10.34 -7.71
CA TYR A 231 9.47 10.21 -7.57
C TYR A 231 8.79 11.53 -7.84
N ALA A 232 7.66 11.49 -8.55
CA ALA A 232 6.84 12.66 -8.85
C ALA A 232 5.35 12.31 -8.76
N ARG A 233 4.56 13.24 -8.21
CA ARG A 233 3.10 13.12 -8.14
C ARG A 233 2.47 13.90 -9.29
N ILE A 234 1.57 13.22 -10.03
CA ILE A 234 0.88 13.78 -11.19
C ILE A 234 -0.25 14.70 -10.72
N SER A 235 -0.24 15.96 -11.12
CA SER A 235 -1.34 16.91 -10.90
C SER A 235 -2.25 17.08 -12.09
N ALA A 236 -1.71 16.91 -13.34
CA ALA A 236 -2.50 16.97 -14.55
C ALA A 236 -1.90 16.07 -15.66
N ILE A 237 -2.77 15.60 -16.55
CA ILE A 237 -2.40 14.75 -17.69
C ILE A 237 -2.96 15.40 -18.95
N ALA A 238 -2.07 15.76 -19.88
CA ALA A 238 -2.39 16.23 -21.21
C ALA A 238 -1.86 15.26 -22.27
N SER A 239 -2.31 15.38 -23.52
CA SER A 239 -1.79 14.54 -24.61
C SER A 239 -0.28 14.71 -24.81
N THR A 240 0.24 15.89 -24.56
CA THR A 240 1.64 16.26 -24.77
C THR A 240 2.51 16.13 -23.52
N GLY A 241 1.94 15.84 -22.34
CA GLY A 241 2.77 15.78 -21.14
C GLY A 241 2.01 15.49 -19.83
N LEU A 242 2.81 15.28 -18.81
CA LEU A 242 2.39 15.15 -17.42
C LEU A 242 2.84 16.40 -16.66
N THR A 243 1.96 16.96 -15.84
CA THR A 243 2.30 18.02 -14.89
C THR A 243 2.43 17.44 -13.51
N PHE A 244 3.44 17.85 -12.76
CA PHE A 244 3.69 17.38 -11.40
C PHE A 244 3.51 18.52 -10.39
N ASP A 245 2.97 18.20 -9.24
CA ASP A 245 2.82 19.13 -8.11
C ASP A 245 3.71 18.77 -6.92
N LYS A 246 4.41 17.63 -6.99
CA LYS A 246 5.37 17.20 -5.98
C LYS A 246 6.46 16.31 -6.56
N THR A 247 7.68 16.50 -6.08
CA THR A 247 8.85 15.68 -6.44
C THR A 247 9.70 15.39 -5.22
N THR A 248 10.53 14.35 -5.31
CA THR A 248 11.49 14.01 -4.23
C THR A 248 12.81 14.77 -4.33
N GLY A 249 13.01 15.58 -5.38
CA GLY A 249 14.22 16.38 -5.58
C GLY A 249 13.92 17.66 -6.36
N VAL A 250 14.93 18.50 -6.49
CA VAL A 250 14.87 19.70 -7.35
C VAL A 250 15.18 19.28 -8.77
N GLN A 251 14.35 19.71 -9.72
CA GLN A 251 14.48 19.40 -11.13
C GLN A 251 14.88 20.64 -11.92
N ALA A 252 15.52 20.45 -13.07
CA ALA A 252 15.93 21.50 -13.98
C ALA A 252 15.43 21.23 -15.39
N ASP A 253 15.32 22.30 -16.20
CA ASP A 253 15.00 22.18 -17.62
C ASP A 253 16.00 21.31 -18.35
N GLU A 254 15.50 20.35 -19.12
CA GLU A 254 16.34 19.47 -19.90
C GLU A 254 15.60 18.92 -21.13
N PRO A 255 16.17 19.05 -22.34
CA PRO A 255 15.53 18.55 -23.56
C PRO A 255 15.62 17.04 -23.74
N GLY A 256 16.33 16.31 -22.90
CA GLY A 256 16.47 14.85 -22.97
C GLY A 256 17.11 14.33 -24.26
N THR A 257 17.90 15.13 -24.95
CA THR A 257 18.52 14.83 -26.24
C THR A 257 19.33 13.53 -26.21
N GLY A 258 19.03 12.60 -27.07
CA GLY A 258 19.73 11.31 -27.16
C GLY A 258 19.37 10.33 -26.05
N LYS A 259 18.41 10.64 -25.17
CA LYS A 259 17.98 9.80 -24.07
C LYS A 259 16.68 9.06 -24.40
N THR A 260 16.58 7.81 -23.96
CA THR A 260 15.36 6.99 -23.99
C THR A 260 14.74 6.95 -22.59
N ILE A 261 14.16 8.05 -22.18
CA ILE A 261 13.66 8.22 -20.82
C ILE A 261 12.65 7.10 -20.49
N ARG A 262 12.74 6.58 -19.28
CA ARG A 262 11.81 5.61 -18.72
C ARG A 262 10.95 6.25 -17.64
N ILE A 263 9.71 5.79 -17.52
CA ILE A 263 8.87 6.04 -16.35
C ILE A 263 8.40 4.70 -15.79
N PHE A 264 8.25 4.64 -14.46
CA PHE A 264 7.66 3.48 -13.79
C PHE A 264 6.47 3.95 -12.96
N PHE A 265 5.47 3.07 -12.87
CA PHE A 265 4.21 3.41 -12.21
C PHE A 265 3.75 2.28 -11.30
N PRO A 266 2.91 2.60 -10.30
CA PRO A 266 2.34 1.61 -9.42
C PRO A 266 1.39 0.69 -10.20
N ASN A 267 1.36 -0.58 -9.82
CA ASN A 267 0.37 -1.52 -10.34
C ASN A 267 -0.96 -1.44 -9.59
N ARG A 268 -0.93 -1.01 -8.35
CA ARG A 268 -2.11 -0.81 -7.51
C ARG A 268 -2.06 0.54 -6.83
N ILE A 269 -3.19 1.21 -6.83
CA ILE A 269 -3.41 2.44 -6.09
C ILE A 269 -4.67 2.23 -5.29
N VAL A 270 -4.60 2.45 -3.99
CA VAL A 270 -5.76 2.42 -3.10
C VAL A 270 -5.85 3.78 -2.43
N ARG A 271 -7.02 4.42 -2.51
CA ARG A 271 -7.28 5.69 -1.86
C ARG A 271 -8.70 5.70 -1.32
N ASN A 272 -8.94 6.46 -0.27
CA ASN A 272 -10.32 6.73 0.15
C ASN A 272 -11.04 7.54 -0.93
N GLU A 273 -12.27 7.18 -1.22
CA GLU A 273 -13.05 7.75 -2.32
C GLU A 273 -13.96 8.88 -1.83
N GLU A 274 -14.08 9.92 -2.65
CA GLU A 274 -15.03 11.00 -2.46
C GLU A 274 -16.44 10.63 -2.96
N ASP A 275 -16.50 9.87 -4.05
CA ASP A 275 -17.75 9.39 -4.63
C ASP A 275 -18.31 8.24 -3.81
N CYS A 276 -19.47 8.44 -3.21
CA CYS A 276 -20.14 7.44 -2.39
C CYS A 276 -20.45 6.14 -3.13
N THR A 277 -20.54 6.15 -4.45
CA THR A 277 -20.76 4.94 -5.26
C THR A 277 -19.52 4.05 -5.35
N LEU A 278 -18.34 4.59 -5.05
CA LEU A 278 -17.07 3.90 -5.05
C LEU A 278 -16.66 3.44 -3.64
N ILE A 279 -17.36 3.89 -2.60
CA ILE A 279 -17.10 3.44 -1.22
C ILE A 279 -17.66 2.03 -1.05
N LYS A 280 -16.77 1.08 -0.74
CA LYS A 280 -17.10 -0.33 -0.58
C LYS A 280 -16.69 -0.83 0.79
N MET A 281 -17.66 -0.95 1.70
CA MET A 281 -17.43 -1.66 2.95
C MET A 281 -17.18 -3.14 2.65
N ARG A 282 -16.10 -3.67 3.20
CA ARG A 282 -15.76 -5.09 3.16
C ARG A 282 -15.90 -5.69 4.54
N SER A 283 -16.27 -6.95 4.59
CA SER A 283 -16.20 -7.76 5.81
C SER A 283 -15.43 -9.04 5.54
N TYR A 284 -14.90 -9.58 6.61
CA TYR A 284 -14.01 -10.73 6.57
C TYR A 284 -14.41 -11.75 7.63
N THR A 285 -14.17 -13.03 7.32
CA THR A 285 -14.09 -14.07 8.33
C THR A 285 -12.62 -14.35 8.61
N MET A 286 -12.22 -14.27 9.86
CA MET A 286 -10.89 -14.61 10.32
C MET A 286 -10.88 -15.98 10.96
N GLU A 287 -9.87 -16.78 10.66
CA GLU A 287 -9.66 -18.14 11.18
C GLU A 287 -8.33 -18.20 11.90
N ARG A 288 -8.36 -18.53 13.19
CA ARG A 288 -7.14 -18.84 13.95
C ARG A 288 -7.12 -20.35 14.19
N GLN A 289 -6.15 -21.01 13.59
CA GLN A 289 -5.97 -22.45 13.72
C GLN A 289 -5.03 -22.79 14.89
N TYR A 290 -5.32 -23.91 15.55
CA TYR A 290 -4.48 -24.50 16.57
C TYR A 290 -4.04 -25.90 16.14
N GLY A 291 -2.76 -26.19 16.25
CA GLY A 291 -2.17 -27.46 15.84
C GLY A 291 -1.65 -27.44 14.38
N CYS A 292 -1.06 -28.56 13.97
CA CYS A 292 -0.57 -28.74 12.60
C CYS A 292 -0.78 -30.20 12.15
N GLY A 293 -0.98 -30.36 10.85
CA GLY A 293 -1.13 -31.67 10.22
C GLY A 293 -2.58 -32.04 9.87
N ALA A 294 -2.75 -32.95 8.93
CA ALA A 294 -4.05 -33.38 8.44
C ALA A 294 -4.89 -34.04 9.55
N GLY A 295 -6.01 -33.46 9.89
CA GLY A 295 -6.98 -33.99 10.83
C GLY A 295 -6.73 -33.68 12.31
N VAL A 296 -5.84 -32.74 12.64
CA VAL A 296 -5.51 -32.33 14.02
C VAL A 296 -5.57 -30.82 14.19
N VAL A 297 -6.56 -30.18 13.60
CA VAL A 297 -6.68 -28.72 13.66
C VAL A 297 -8.02 -28.37 14.28
N GLU A 298 -7.95 -27.59 15.35
CA GLU A 298 -9.08 -26.85 15.91
C GLU A 298 -8.97 -25.42 15.45
N ALA A 299 -10.06 -24.69 15.34
CA ALA A 299 -10.03 -23.31 14.90
C ALA A 299 -11.10 -22.45 15.58
N ASP A 300 -10.74 -21.21 15.85
CA ASP A 300 -11.65 -20.14 16.23
C ASP A 300 -11.91 -19.25 15.03
N TYR A 301 -13.16 -18.84 14.88
CA TYR A 301 -13.59 -17.93 13.81
C TYR A 301 -14.17 -16.65 14.40
N VAL A 302 -13.73 -15.51 13.86
CA VAL A 302 -14.42 -14.23 14.04
C VAL A 302 -15.08 -13.88 12.71
N THR A 303 -16.41 -13.83 12.70
CA THR A 303 -17.21 -13.64 11.48
C THR A 303 -17.75 -12.23 11.39
N GLY A 304 -17.96 -11.73 10.17
CA GLY A 304 -18.44 -10.38 9.94
C GLY A 304 -17.44 -9.30 10.41
N SER A 305 -16.15 -9.59 10.32
CA SER A 305 -15.11 -8.71 10.79
C SER A 305 -14.94 -7.52 9.84
N VAL A 306 -15.32 -6.33 10.28
CA VAL A 306 -15.19 -5.07 9.52
C VAL A 306 -13.91 -4.36 9.94
N PRO A 307 -13.05 -3.93 8.99
CA PRO A 307 -11.82 -3.21 9.28
C PRO A 307 -12.07 -1.91 10.04
N ASN A 308 -11.50 -1.77 11.23
CA ASN A 308 -11.68 -0.60 12.08
C ASN A 308 -10.46 0.32 12.07
N GLU A 309 -9.29 -0.19 12.46
CA GLU A 309 -8.09 0.63 12.55
C GLU A 309 -6.89 -0.10 11.95
N LEU A 310 -6.09 0.65 11.19
CA LEU A 310 -4.79 0.23 10.66
C LEU A 310 -3.76 1.28 11.06
N THR A 311 -2.76 0.89 11.82
CA THR A 311 -1.62 1.72 12.17
C THR A 311 -0.35 1.19 11.53
N ILE A 312 0.37 2.05 10.81
CA ILE A 312 1.67 1.77 10.22
C ILE A 312 2.73 2.40 11.12
N ASN A 313 3.57 1.58 11.73
CA ASN A 313 4.60 2.02 12.64
C ASN A 313 5.96 2.02 11.95
N ILE A 314 6.62 3.17 11.98
CA ILE A 314 7.98 3.38 11.49
C ILE A 314 8.83 3.75 12.72
N PRO A 315 9.37 2.76 13.45
CA PRO A 315 10.09 3.01 14.70
C PRO A 315 11.46 3.65 14.44
N THR A 316 12.05 4.18 15.49
CA THR A 316 13.43 4.68 15.47
C THR A 316 14.39 3.60 14.95
N PRO A 317 15.30 3.93 14.02
CA PRO A 317 16.28 2.96 13.52
C PRO A 317 17.11 2.32 14.65
N GLY A 318 17.25 1.00 14.60
CA GLY A 318 17.96 0.19 15.60
C GLY A 318 18.16 -1.24 15.12
N ALA A 319 18.70 -2.11 15.95
CA ALA A 319 19.03 -3.49 15.58
C ALA A 319 17.82 -4.31 15.11
N ASP A 320 16.66 -4.07 15.71
CA ASP A 320 15.42 -4.80 15.41
C ASP A 320 14.32 -3.88 14.83
N ALA A 321 14.72 -2.72 14.29
CA ALA A 321 13.78 -1.73 13.77
C ALA A 321 13.16 -2.17 12.43
N LYS A 322 11.93 -2.65 12.52
CA LYS A 322 11.11 -3.08 11.39
C LYS A 322 9.89 -2.18 11.27
N VAL A 323 9.54 -1.84 10.04
CA VAL A 323 8.23 -1.25 9.78
C VAL A 323 7.19 -2.34 9.98
N ASN A 324 6.22 -2.10 10.83
CA ASN A 324 5.16 -3.06 11.13
C ASN A 324 3.78 -2.40 11.05
N ILE A 325 2.76 -3.22 10.96
CA ILE A 325 1.37 -2.80 10.94
C ILE A 325 0.61 -3.43 12.10
N ASP A 326 -0.19 -2.62 12.77
CA ASP A 326 -1.21 -3.06 13.71
C ASP A 326 -2.57 -2.92 13.05
N VAL A 327 -3.34 -3.99 13.07
CA VAL A 327 -4.69 -4.01 12.50
C VAL A 327 -5.71 -4.39 13.56
N SER A 328 -6.88 -3.75 13.50
CA SER A 328 -8.02 -4.12 14.32
C SER A 328 -9.31 -4.18 13.52
N PHE A 329 -10.18 -5.10 13.92
CA PHE A 329 -11.46 -5.35 13.28
C PHE A 329 -12.57 -5.44 14.35
N VAL A 330 -13.72 -4.93 14.03
CA VAL A 330 -14.95 -5.14 14.82
C VAL A 330 -15.70 -6.32 14.22
N GLY A 331 -15.79 -7.40 15.00
CA GLY A 331 -16.49 -8.63 14.60
C GLY A 331 -17.98 -8.57 14.88
N MET A 332 -18.74 -9.42 14.20
CA MET A 332 -20.17 -9.55 14.40
C MET A 332 -20.54 -10.84 15.13
N GLY A 333 -19.70 -11.85 15.09
CA GLY A 333 -19.94 -13.14 15.75
C GLY A 333 -18.66 -13.94 15.91
N ILE A 334 -18.72 -14.95 16.75
CA ILE A 334 -17.66 -15.93 16.96
C ILE A 334 -18.21 -17.33 16.82
N SER A 335 -17.36 -18.25 16.38
CA SER A 335 -17.65 -19.67 16.40
C SER A 335 -16.34 -20.44 16.53
N GLU A 336 -16.42 -21.62 17.11
CA GLU A 336 -15.30 -22.54 17.25
C GLU A 336 -15.63 -23.85 16.54
N VAL A 337 -14.62 -24.49 15.99
CA VAL A 337 -14.75 -25.84 15.42
C VAL A 337 -13.76 -26.77 16.10
N SER A 338 -14.26 -27.94 16.49
CA SER A 338 -13.44 -29.00 17.05
C SER A 338 -12.73 -29.77 15.93
N GLN A 339 -11.72 -30.53 16.31
CA GLN A 339 -10.99 -31.40 15.40
C GLN A 339 -11.91 -32.36 14.62
N ALA A 340 -13.02 -32.85 15.25
CA ALA A 340 -13.97 -33.74 14.60
C ALA A 340 -14.83 -33.07 13.52
N GLU A 341 -15.04 -31.76 13.65
CA GLU A 341 -15.84 -30.98 12.69
C GLU A 341 -14.98 -30.51 11.50
N GLY A 342 -13.68 -30.39 11.72
CA GLY A 342 -12.74 -29.86 10.72
C GLY A 342 -12.89 -28.36 10.49
N VAL A 343 -11.90 -27.78 9.81
CA VAL A 343 -11.91 -26.36 9.47
C VAL A 343 -12.86 -26.06 8.31
N LEU A 344 -13.33 -24.81 8.22
CA LEU A 344 -14.22 -24.38 7.14
C LEU A 344 -13.58 -24.63 5.76
N ALA A 345 -14.42 -25.01 4.79
CA ALA A 345 -13.99 -25.29 3.42
C ALA A 345 -13.39 -24.04 2.75
N GLY A 346 -12.57 -24.26 1.73
CA GLY A 346 -11.99 -23.21 0.89
C GLY A 346 -10.55 -23.50 0.52
N THR A 347 -9.99 -22.65 -0.35
CA THR A 347 -8.59 -22.72 -0.77
C THR A 347 -7.73 -21.84 0.15
N ARG A 348 -6.72 -22.42 0.79
CA ARG A 348 -5.77 -21.67 1.60
C ARG A 348 -4.56 -21.32 0.76
N VAL A 349 -4.23 -20.04 0.73
CA VAL A 349 -3.08 -19.48 0.01
C VAL A 349 -2.07 -19.08 1.07
N SER A 350 -0.90 -19.71 1.03
CA SER A 350 0.19 -19.41 1.95
C SER A 350 0.72 -17.99 1.72
N SER A 351 1.23 -17.38 2.79
CA SER A 351 1.99 -16.15 2.72
C SER A 351 3.22 -16.33 1.83
N LEU A 352 3.67 -15.24 1.23
CA LEU A 352 4.93 -15.24 0.50
C LEU A 352 6.07 -15.02 1.51
N ASP A 353 7.10 -15.84 1.43
CA ASP A 353 8.35 -15.62 2.20
C ASP A 353 9.08 -14.40 1.62
N GLU A 354 8.78 -13.23 2.17
CA GLU A 354 9.31 -11.95 1.73
C GLU A 354 10.01 -11.23 2.89
N GLY A 355 11.11 -10.54 2.55
CA GLY A 355 11.74 -9.66 3.51
C GLY A 355 10.83 -8.49 3.92
N PHE A 356 10.89 -8.11 5.19
CA PHE A 356 10.22 -6.92 5.74
C PHE A 356 10.87 -5.60 5.25
N PHE A 357 10.22 -4.47 5.48
CA PHE A 357 10.82 -3.15 5.34
C PHE A 357 11.51 -2.75 6.65
N SER A 358 12.81 -2.48 6.58
CA SER A 358 13.62 -1.97 7.71
C SER A 358 13.55 -0.45 7.76
N THR A 359 13.43 0.13 8.94
CA THR A 359 13.42 1.59 9.10
C THR A 359 14.75 2.22 8.70
N GLY A 360 15.87 1.54 8.95
CA GLY A 360 17.20 2.08 8.65
C GLY A 360 17.62 1.99 7.20
N LEU A 361 17.08 1.01 6.44
CA LEU A 361 17.55 0.70 5.08
C LEU A 361 16.51 0.95 3.99
N ASN A 362 15.22 0.94 4.32
CA ASN A 362 14.17 0.94 3.33
C ASN A 362 13.27 2.19 3.33
N VAL A 363 13.50 3.14 4.21
CA VAL A 363 12.81 4.44 4.17
C VAL A 363 13.57 5.36 3.23
N TYR A 364 13.09 5.47 1.99
CA TYR A 364 13.67 6.39 1.00
C TYR A 364 13.43 7.85 1.37
N GLN A 365 12.20 8.18 1.76
CA GLN A 365 11.84 9.51 2.23
C GLN A 365 10.64 9.42 3.18
N ASN A 366 10.74 10.14 4.30
CA ASN A 366 9.62 10.43 5.19
C ASN A 366 9.63 11.94 5.43
N LYS A 367 8.66 12.66 4.86
CA LYS A 367 8.73 14.12 4.78
C LYS A 367 7.41 14.78 5.10
N ILE A 368 7.47 15.68 6.09
CA ILE A 368 6.41 16.63 6.39
C ILE A 368 6.91 18.01 5.93
N ALA A 369 6.11 18.71 5.13
CA ALA A 369 6.47 20.02 4.61
C ALA A 369 5.24 20.93 4.53
N ILE A 370 5.44 22.24 4.61
CA ILE A 370 4.39 23.23 4.36
C ILE A 370 4.01 23.16 2.88
N VAL A 371 2.72 23.21 2.59
CA VAL A 371 2.23 23.28 1.22
C VAL A 371 2.64 24.63 0.62
N ASP A 372 3.42 24.57 -0.43
CA ASP A 372 3.86 25.74 -1.19
C ASP A 372 3.46 25.53 -2.65
N PRO A 373 2.59 26.37 -3.21
CA PRO A 373 2.14 26.23 -4.59
C PRO A 373 3.25 26.51 -5.61
N THR A 374 4.34 27.17 -5.21
CA THR A 374 5.45 27.57 -6.09
C THR A 374 6.64 26.63 -6.00
N THR A 375 6.69 25.73 -5.01
CA THR A 375 7.83 24.84 -4.78
C THR A 375 7.39 23.39 -4.74
N LEU A 376 7.77 22.61 -5.76
CA LEU A 376 7.42 21.19 -5.89
C LEU A 376 8.10 20.28 -4.87
N ASN A 377 9.24 20.72 -4.36
CA ASN A 377 9.98 20.02 -3.32
C ASN A 377 10.28 20.98 -2.14
N PRO A 378 9.22 21.42 -1.41
CA PRO A 378 9.41 22.35 -0.30
C PRO A 378 10.36 21.76 0.74
N THR A 379 11.08 22.62 1.44
CA THR A 379 11.97 22.20 2.52
C THR A 379 11.17 21.45 3.59
N ALA A 380 11.72 20.35 4.09
CA ALA A 380 11.10 19.62 5.18
C ALA A 380 10.93 20.53 6.41
N LEU A 381 9.75 20.47 7.02
CA LEU A 381 9.47 21.22 8.24
C LEU A 381 10.33 20.72 9.41
N VAL A 382 10.60 19.40 9.42
CA VAL A 382 11.54 18.74 10.34
C VAL A 382 12.55 17.98 9.48
N SER A 383 13.84 18.27 9.67
CA SER A 383 14.91 17.66 8.86
C SER A 383 15.13 16.19 9.19
N TYR A 384 15.00 15.82 10.46
CA TYR A 384 15.28 14.46 10.94
C TYR A 384 14.13 13.99 11.82
N LEU A 385 13.38 13.03 11.33
CA LEU A 385 12.36 12.31 12.10
C LEU A 385 13.01 11.10 12.77
N SER A 386 12.74 10.89 14.05
CA SER A 386 13.20 9.71 14.79
C SER A 386 12.23 8.54 14.64
N GLU A 387 10.95 8.84 14.62
CA GLU A 387 9.88 7.85 14.49
C GLU A 387 8.66 8.50 13.82
N ALA A 388 7.79 7.69 13.25
CA ALA A 388 6.53 8.12 12.70
C ALA A 388 5.48 7.01 12.76
N THR A 389 4.22 7.39 12.93
CA THR A 389 3.07 6.49 12.81
C THR A 389 2.03 7.09 11.88
N ILE A 390 1.39 6.27 11.06
CA ILE A 390 0.26 6.66 10.22
C ILE A 390 -0.91 5.79 10.66
N THR A 391 -1.99 6.40 11.12
CA THR A 391 -3.19 5.71 11.60
C THR A 391 -4.38 6.03 10.72
N ILE A 392 -5.07 4.99 10.29
CA ILE A 392 -6.33 5.04 9.56
C ILE A 392 -7.41 4.50 10.50
N SER A 393 -8.48 5.25 10.76
CA SER A 393 -9.60 4.80 11.58
C SER A 393 -10.92 4.97 10.84
N ASN A 394 -11.71 3.91 10.81
CA ASN A 394 -13.05 3.88 10.24
C ASN A 394 -14.14 4.12 11.29
N ASN A 395 -13.77 4.22 12.55
CA ASN A 395 -14.69 4.45 13.68
C ASN A 395 -15.91 3.50 13.64
N ILE A 396 -15.65 2.21 13.45
CA ILE A 396 -16.69 1.19 13.30
C ILE A 396 -17.38 0.95 14.66
N GLY A 397 -18.68 1.09 14.68
CA GLY A 397 -19.53 0.69 15.79
C GLY A 397 -20.31 -0.59 15.51
N GLY A 398 -20.28 -1.54 16.45
CA GLY A 398 -21.14 -2.72 16.40
C GLY A 398 -22.54 -2.40 16.91
N ASN A 399 -23.57 -2.69 16.13
CA ASN A 399 -24.97 -2.50 16.52
C ASN A 399 -25.54 -3.78 17.09
N LYS A 400 -26.20 -3.70 18.24
CA LYS A 400 -26.87 -4.84 18.90
C LYS A 400 -28.38 -4.80 18.68
N ALA A 401 -29.00 -5.97 18.56
CA ALA A 401 -30.45 -6.08 18.42
C ALA A 401 -31.00 -7.08 19.46
N ILE A 402 -32.26 -6.88 19.88
CA ILE A 402 -32.94 -7.80 20.79
C ILE A 402 -33.07 -9.17 20.09
N GLY A 403 -32.59 -10.21 20.77
CA GLY A 403 -32.60 -11.59 20.25
C GLY A 403 -31.37 -11.95 19.43
N SER A 404 -30.37 -11.07 19.27
CA SER A 404 -29.07 -11.41 18.69
C SER A 404 -28.03 -11.57 19.80
N PHE A 405 -27.16 -12.57 19.62
CA PHE A 405 -25.98 -12.78 20.43
C PHE A 405 -24.77 -12.22 19.67
N GLY A 406 -24.10 -11.21 20.22
CA GLY A 406 -23.11 -10.41 19.52
C GLY A 406 -23.69 -9.26 18.69
N ASN A 407 -22.90 -8.72 17.76
CA ASN A 407 -23.33 -7.61 16.93
C ASN A 407 -24.21 -8.10 15.75
N TRP A 408 -25.30 -7.38 15.52
CA TRP A 408 -26.20 -7.68 14.39
C TRP A 408 -25.72 -7.05 13.09
N SER A 409 -25.17 -5.83 13.16
CA SER A 409 -24.65 -5.09 12.02
C SER A 409 -23.49 -4.18 12.45
N ALA A 410 -22.75 -3.66 11.48
CA ALA A 410 -21.74 -2.64 11.67
C ALA A 410 -22.28 -1.28 11.21
N ASN A 411 -21.96 -0.24 11.96
CA ASN A 411 -22.14 1.14 11.55
C ASN A 411 -20.79 1.73 11.17
N ILE A 412 -20.71 2.34 9.98
CA ILE A 412 -19.51 3.03 9.52
C ILE A 412 -19.51 4.42 10.12
N GLY A 413 -18.42 4.77 10.82
CA GLY A 413 -18.19 6.11 11.34
C GLY A 413 -17.51 7.04 10.33
N SER A 414 -16.92 8.12 10.82
CA SER A 414 -16.06 9.01 10.02
C SER A 414 -14.78 8.28 9.63
N PHE A 415 -14.28 8.59 8.44
CA PHE A 415 -12.98 8.14 8.00
C PHE A 415 -11.93 9.15 8.46
N ASP A 416 -11.15 8.77 9.45
CA ASP A 416 -10.13 9.61 10.04
C ASP A 416 -8.74 9.06 9.69
N VAL A 417 -7.88 9.93 9.19
CA VAL A 417 -6.47 9.63 8.95
C VAL A 417 -5.63 10.65 9.70
N GLY A 418 -4.65 10.17 10.39
CA GLY A 418 -3.73 11.00 11.12
C GLY A 418 -2.45 10.26 11.40
N GLY A 419 -1.73 10.73 12.39
CA GLY A 419 -0.53 10.08 12.85
C GLY A 419 0.28 10.98 13.76
N SER A 420 1.37 10.45 14.23
CA SER A 420 2.32 11.16 15.02
C SER A 420 3.73 11.01 14.43
N SER A 421 4.56 11.99 14.64
CA SER A 421 5.97 11.90 14.32
C SER A 421 6.78 12.65 15.35
N THR A 422 7.94 12.13 15.70
CA THR A 422 8.88 12.80 16.57
C THR A 422 10.11 13.22 15.77
N GLY A 423 10.42 14.50 15.80
CA GLY A 423 11.58 15.06 15.11
C GLY A 423 12.61 15.62 16.06
N TYR A 424 13.87 15.66 15.64
CA TYR A 424 14.92 16.34 16.39
C TYR A 424 14.85 17.86 16.16
N TRP A 425 15.03 18.60 17.26
CA TRP A 425 15.10 20.05 17.18
C TRP A 425 16.38 20.48 16.46
N VAL A 426 16.23 21.21 15.36
CA VAL A 426 17.35 21.83 14.65
C VAL A 426 17.20 23.36 14.74
N LEU A 427 18.32 24.04 15.01
CA LEU A 427 18.35 25.50 15.10
C LEU A 427 17.78 26.14 13.81
N GLY A 428 16.84 27.07 13.99
CA GLY A 428 16.14 27.75 12.90
C GLY A 428 14.83 27.11 12.46
N GLN A 429 14.57 25.84 12.75
CA GLN A 429 13.34 25.15 12.36
C GLN A 429 12.22 25.24 13.41
N GLY A 430 12.55 25.21 14.70
CA GLY A 430 11.55 25.16 15.76
C GLY A 430 10.57 26.33 15.78
N ALA A 431 11.04 27.55 15.51
CA ALA A 431 10.17 28.72 15.41
C ALA A 431 9.23 28.62 14.18
N THR A 432 9.68 28.02 13.09
CA THR A 432 8.87 27.80 11.88
C THR A 432 7.78 26.79 12.15
N ILE A 433 8.09 25.67 12.82
CA ILE A 433 7.13 24.66 13.23
C ILE A 433 6.05 25.25 14.13
N SER A 434 6.47 25.95 15.21
CA SER A 434 5.51 26.56 16.15
C SER A 434 4.61 27.60 15.47
N ARG A 435 5.14 28.37 14.50
CA ARG A 435 4.35 29.33 13.72
C ARG A 435 3.36 28.62 12.78
N ALA A 436 3.80 27.54 12.10
CA ALA A 436 2.95 26.76 11.21
C ALA A 436 1.76 26.18 11.96
N ILE A 437 1.98 25.61 13.15
CA ILE A 437 0.92 25.07 13.99
C ILE A 437 -0.04 26.18 14.45
N ARG A 438 0.51 27.28 15.03
CA ARG A 438 -0.30 28.38 15.52
C ARG A 438 -1.13 29.06 14.45
N ASN A 439 -0.63 29.11 13.22
CA ASN A 439 -1.31 29.74 12.10
C ASN A 439 -2.20 28.75 11.32
N SER A 440 -2.33 27.51 11.77
CA SER A 440 -3.04 26.44 11.05
C SER A 440 -2.60 26.35 9.58
N THR A 441 -1.28 26.40 9.36
CA THR A 441 -0.72 26.38 8.01
C THR A 441 -0.89 24.98 7.41
N ASP A 442 -1.37 24.93 6.19
CA ASP A 442 -1.52 23.68 5.45
C ASP A 442 -0.16 23.01 5.23
N ALA A 443 -0.09 21.74 5.58
CA ALA A 443 1.10 20.91 5.39
C ALA A 443 0.75 19.66 4.58
N THR A 444 1.77 18.97 4.14
CA THR A 444 1.67 17.70 3.40
C THR A 444 2.61 16.69 4.02
N TRP A 445 2.23 15.44 4.02
CA TRP A 445 3.06 14.35 4.48
C TRP A 445 3.08 13.22 3.47
N HIS A 446 4.27 12.78 3.09
CA HIS A 446 4.44 11.57 2.32
C HIS A 446 5.56 10.71 2.89
N THR A 447 5.36 9.41 2.82
CA THR A 447 6.34 8.40 3.22
C THR A 447 6.55 7.45 2.06
N ILE A 448 7.80 7.25 1.67
CA ILE A 448 8.20 6.35 0.58
C ILE A 448 9.09 5.27 1.17
N LEU A 449 8.62 4.04 1.12
CA LEU A 449 9.37 2.85 1.49
C LEU A 449 9.84 2.16 0.22
N THR A 450 11.11 1.79 0.15
CA THR A 450 11.68 1.15 -1.05
C THR A 450 12.58 -0.02 -0.69
N LYS A 451 12.50 -1.05 -1.48
CA LYS A 451 13.47 -2.15 -1.55
C LYS A 451 13.57 -2.64 -2.98
N GLN A 452 14.49 -3.55 -3.27
CA GLN A 452 14.62 -4.09 -4.62
C GLN A 452 13.27 -4.65 -5.11
N ASN A 453 12.82 -4.16 -6.26
CA ASN A 453 11.55 -4.55 -6.91
C ASN A 453 10.29 -4.34 -6.08
N ALA A 454 10.31 -3.43 -5.12
CA ALA A 454 9.10 -3.04 -4.41
C ALA A 454 9.20 -1.62 -3.83
N ALA A 455 8.15 -0.82 -3.97
CA ALA A 455 8.00 0.39 -3.20
C ALA A 455 6.55 0.60 -2.77
N ILE A 456 6.38 1.26 -1.63
CA ILE A 456 5.09 1.68 -1.11
C ILE A 456 5.17 3.18 -0.84
N VAL A 457 4.24 3.93 -1.40
CA VAL A 457 4.11 5.37 -1.12
C VAL A 457 2.81 5.60 -0.37
N PHE A 458 2.91 6.21 0.79
CA PHE A 458 1.78 6.77 1.55
C PHE A 458 1.77 8.27 1.31
N ASP A 459 0.68 8.80 0.79
CA ASP A 459 0.56 10.22 0.44
C ASP A 459 -0.67 10.84 1.10
N MET A 460 -0.42 11.81 1.96
CA MET A 460 -1.42 12.68 2.59
C MET A 460 -1.19 14.11 2.09
N PRO A 461 -1.89 14.51 1.04
CA PRO A 461 -1.63 15.79 0.36
C PRO A 461 -1.89 17.02 1.22
N LEU A 462 -2.83 16.91 2.16
CA LEU A 462 -3.23 17.98 3.05
C LEU A 462 -3.33 17.47 4.47
N ILE A 463 -2.54 18.02 5.37
CA ILE A 463 -2.59 17.73 6.81
C ILE A 463 -2.61 19.01 7.62
N GLY A 464 -3.34 18.99 8.72
CA GLY A 464 -3.20 19.95 9.81
C GLY A 464 -2.17 19.46 10.83
N LEU A 465 -1.41 20.36 11.41
CA LEU A 465 -0.41 20.07 12.42
C LEU A 465 -0.94 20.41 13.82
N GLY A 466 -0.73 19.50 14.75
CA GLY A 466 -1.02 19.69 16.17
C GLY A 466 0.20 19.43 17.05
N ASN A 467 0.07 19.66 18.35
CA ASN A 467 1.13 19.55 19.35
C ASN A 467 2.34 20.47 19.04
N GLY A 468 3.55 19.94 18.95
CA GLY A 468 4.75 20.71 18.53
C GLY A 468 5.42 21.51 19.64
N SER A 469 5.12 21.21 20.90
CA SER A 469 5.88 21.72 22.04
C SER A 469 7.20 20.97 22.16
N PRO A 470 8.35 21.66 22.19
CA PRO A 470 9.62 20.99 22.36
C PRO A 470 9.69 20.22 23.68
N ALA A 471 10.10 18.96 23.60
CA ALA A 471 10.39 18.14 24.78
C ALA A 471 11.90 18.31 25.11
N VAL A 472 12.17 18.75 26.33
CA VAL A 472 13.53 18.98 26.82
C VAL A 472 13.76 18.13 28.06
N GLU A 473 14.65 17.17 27.93
CA GLU A 473 15.04 16.27 29.02
C GLU A 473 16.54 16.33 29.27
N ALA A 474 16.95 16.03 30.50
CA ALA A 474 18.37 16.00 30.85
C ALA A 474 19.07 14.84 30.12
N ASN A 475 20.22 15.14 29.50
CA ASN A 475 21.04 14.18 28.76
C ASN A 475 20.37 13.56 27.52
N SER A 476 19.30 14.17 27.00
CA SER A 476 18.61 13.74 25.79
C SER A 476 18.60 14.87 24.74
N PRO A 477 18.57 14.55 23.45
CA PRO A 477 18.34 15.55 22.42
C PRO A 477 16.98 16.23 22.61
N VAL A 478 16.88 17.51 22.29
CA VAL A 478 15.59 18.19 22.24
C VAL A 478 14.80 17.64 21.07
N THR A 479 13.57 17.19 21.32
CA THR A 479 12.67 16.65 20.32
C THR A 479 11.40 17.48 20.19
N ILE A 480 10.73 17.35 19.05
CA ILE A 480 9.44 17.98 18.79
C ILE A 480 8.45 16.85 18.41
N PRO A 481 7.52 16.51 19.28
CA PRO A 481 6.41 15.66 18.92
C PRO A 481 5.42 16.44 18.06
N LEU A 482 5.04 15.88 16.92
CA LEU A 482 4.04 16.42 16.01
C LEU A 482 2.89 15.42 15.92
N GLU A 483 1.69 15.91 16.05
CA GLU A 483 0.47 15.20 15.72
C GLU A 483 -0.07 15.74 14.40
N THR A 484 -0.64 14.87 13.58
CA THR A 484 -1.15 15.23 12.29
C THR A 484 -2.57 14.73 12.11
N ILE A 485 -3.40 15.55 11.48
CA ILE A 485 -4.75 15.19 11.07
C ILE A 485 -4.84 15.48 9.59
N ALA A 486 -5.06 14.42 8.81
CA ALA A 486 -5.19 14.57 7.37
C ALA A 486 -6.60 15.05 7.00
N ALA A 487 -6.67 15.87 5.97
CA ALA A 487 -7.90 16.42 5.44
C ALA A 487 -8.06 16.09 3.95
N LYS A 488 -9.29 16.17 3.46
CA LYS A 488 -9.57 16.00 2.05
C LYS A 488 -8.83 17.05 1.23
N SER A 489 -8.06 16.62 0.26
CA SER A 489 -7.34 17.48 -0.67
C SER A 489 -8.19 17.84 -1.90
N ALA A 490 -7.70 18.81 -2.70
CA ALA A 490 -8.31 19.15 -3.98
C ALA A 490 -8.32 17.97 -4.98
N ALA A 491 -7.48 16.96 -4.79
CA ALA A 491 -7.45 15.73 -5.59
C ALA A 491 -8.55 14.71 -5.19
N GLY A 492 -9.40 15.04 -4.22
CA GLY A 492 -10.55 14.24 -3.82
C GLY A 492 -10.22 13.04 -2.91
N TYR A 493 -9.07 13.05 -2.23
CA TYR A 493 -8.72 12.01 -1.25
C TYR A 493 -7.97 12.61 -0.05
N THR A 494 -8.00 11.88 1.06
CA THR A 494 -7.27 12.19 2.28
C THR A 494 -5.96 11.42 2.35
N LEU A 495 -6.00 10.13 2.02
CA LEU A 495 -4.85 9.23 1.95
C LEU A 495 -4.88 8.43 0.66
N MET A 496 -3.74 8.33 0.02
CA MET A 496 -3.51 7.42 -1.10
C MET A 496 -2.29 6.56 -0.82
N THR A 497 -2.40 5.29 -1.20
CA THR A 497 -1.31 4.33 -1.14
C THR A 497 -1.00 3.81 -2.54
N CYS A 498 0.25 3.97 -2.99
CA CYS A 498 0.72 3.46 -4.28
C CYS A 498 1.69 2.31 -4.07
N PHE A 499 1.47 1.20 -4.77
CA PHE A 499 2.30 0.00 -4.69
C PHE A 499 3.03 -0.22 -6.02
N PHE A 500 4.35 -0.16 -5.98
CA PHE A 500 5.21 -0.35 -7.15
C PHE A 500 5.74 -1.77 -7.20
N PRO A 501 5.55 -2.50 -8.31
CA PRO A 501 6.07 -3.85 -8.47
C PRO A 501 7.52 -3.89 -8.98
N TYR A 502 8.05 -2.74 -9.36
CA TYR A 502 9.42 -2.55 -9.82
C TYR A 502 9.92 -1.16 -9.43
N VAL A 503 11.17 -1.10 -9.04
CA VAL A 503 11.86 0.13 -8.66
C VAL A 503 13.26 0.10 -9.28
N PRO A 504 13.70 1.17 -9.99
CA PRO A 504 15.09 1.29 -10.41
C PRO A 504 16.04 1.21 -9.21
N THR A 505 17.18 0.54 -9.38
CA THR A 505 18.13 0.26 -8.29
C THR A 505 18.64 1.53 -7.59
N VAL A 506 18.78 2.63 -8.34
CA VAL A 506 19.28 3.89 -7.81
C VAL A 506 18.30 4.66 -6.91
N VAL A 507 17.02 4.29 -6.88
CA VAL A 507 16.01 4.85 -5.95
C VAL A 507 15.60 3.85 -4.87
N VAL A 508 16.28 2.73 -4.75
CA VAL A 508 16.22 1.89 -3.56
C VAL A 508 17.00 2.60 -2.46
N ALA A 509 16.40 2.73 -1.30
CA ALA A 509 17.13 3.26 -0.14
C ALA A 509 18.35 2.38 0.15
N ALA A 510 19.47 3.01 0.47
CA ALA A 510 20.77 2.36 0.62
C ALA A 510 20.86 1.50 1.87
#